data_575631c9d295bc2c4c3ea51ce354f3bd
#
_entry.id   575631c9d295bc2c4c3ea51ce354f3bd
#
_cell.length_a   1.000
_cell.length_b   1.000
_cell.length_c   1.000
_cell.angle_alpha   90.00
_cell.angle_beta   90.00
_cell.angle_gamma   90.00
#
_symmetry.space_group_name_H-M   'P 1'
#
loop_
_entity.id
_entity.type
_entity.pdbx_description
1 polymer ?
#
loop_
_entity_poly.entity_id
_entity_poly.type
_entity_poly.pdbx_seq_one_letter_code
_entity_poly.pdbx_strand_id
1 'polypeptide(L)'
;MINILLDTLDFSADFLYEQLKHYIHPGDKVAVLAFSYRDRDVNCLADWNALYRKRNGLYYQNMVSPFLRYGIPEDHIKWINYYTDSKSKAAELIRGADILYLPGGLPDRMMERIDEFNLRSTLLQFQGVVLGYSAGALIQLEEYHLSPDQDYPEFCYFKGLPMLKDFYLEVHYEGSDAQNEAIQRVLKERRKTVYAMVTDRASIVIDGSKVRLLGDVNVFTPQLETIE
;
A
#
# COMPACT_ATOMS: atom_id res chain seq x y z
N MET A 1 -9.07 -5.42 -11.93
CA MET A 1 -8.05 -4.83 -11.01
C MET A 1 -7.62 -5.90 -10.04
N ILE A 2 -6.33 -6.05 -9.83
CA ILE A 2 -5.73 -6.96 -8.85
C ILE A 2 -5.10 -6.10 -7.76
N ASN A 3 -5.37 -6.41 -6.50
CA ASN A 3 -4.81 -5.68 -5.37
C ASN A 3 -3.77 -6.58 -4.66
N ILE A 4 -2.57 -6.07 -4.45
CA ILE A 4 -1.50 -6.74 -3.73
C ILE A 4 -1.12 -5.87 -2.54
N LEU A 5 -1.35 -6.39 -1.34
CA LEU A 5 -1.05 -5.74 -0.07
C LEU A 5 0.24 -6.32 0.46
N LEU A 6 1.24 -5.49 0.68
CA LEU A 6 2.59 -5.88 1.08
C LEU A 6 2.91 -5.40 2.49
N ASP A 7 3.56 -6.24 3.26
CA ASP A 7 4.24 -5.88 4.50
C ASP A 7 5.76 -6.04 4.42
N THR A 8 6.29 -6.10 3.21
CA THR A 8 7.73 -6.08 2.93
C THR A 8 8.03 -5.15 1.77
N LEU A 9 9.16 -4.44 1.86
CA LEU A 9 9.69 -3.64 0.74
C LEU A 9 10.26 -4.52 -0.37
N ASP A 10 10.86 -5.65 0.00
CA ASP A 10 11.38 -6.62 -0.97
C ASP A 10 10.31 -7.64 -1.37
N PHE A 11 9.33 -7.19 -2.15
CA PHE A 11 8.31 -8.08 -2.72
C PHE A 11 8.86 -9.02 -3.80
N SER A 12 10.15 -8.95 -4.11
CA SER A 12 10.83 -9.93 -4.95
C SER A 12 11.52 -11.05 -4.15
N ALA A 13 11.44 -11.04 -2.82
CA ALA A 13 11.95 -12.12 -1.97
C ALA A 13 11.41 -13.49 -2.43
N ASP A 14 12.18 -14.55 -2.27
CA ASP A 14 11.90 -15.87 -2.87
C ASP A 14 10.50 -16.42 -2.56
N PHE A 15 10.02 -16.20 -1.33
CA PHE A 15 8.69 -16.67 -0.91
C PHE A 15 7.53 -15.94 -1.63
N LEU A 16 7.76 -14.70 -2.13
CA LEU A 16 6.78 -13.93 -2.88
C LEU A 16 6.99 -14.03 -4.39
N TYR A 17 8.23 -14.09 -4.85
CA TYR A 17 8.57 -14.03 -6.28
C TYR A 17 7.77 -15.01 -7.12
N GLU A 18 7.78 -16.30 -6.74
CA GLU A 18 7.07 -17.35 -7.46
C GLU A 18 5.55 -17.15 -7.51
N GLN A 19 4.99 -16.45 -6.53
CA GLN A 19 3.57 -16.15 -6.44
C GLN A 19 3.19 -14.90 -7.23
N LEU A 20 4.01 -13.85 -7.12
CA LEU A 20 3.71 -12.56 -7.71
C LEU A 20 4.11 -12.44 -9.19
N LYS A 21 5.03 -13.29 -9.69
CA LYS A 21 5.38 -13.34 -11.13
C LYS A 21 4.20 -13.67 -12.06
N HIS A 22 3.09 -14.17 -11.50
CA HIS A 22 1.85 -14.37 -12.25
C HIS A 22 1.06 -13.06 -12.49
N TYR A 23 1.43 -12.00 -11.81
CA TYR A 23 0.77 -10.69 -11.84
C TYR A 23 1.71 -9.56 -12.27
N ILE A 24 3.03 -9.74 -12.09
CA ILE A 24 4.08 -8.77 -12.43
C ILE A 24 4.90 -9.36 -13.57
N HIS A 25 4.91 -8.72 -14.74
CA HIS A 25 5.53 -9.28 -15.94
C HIS A 25 6.69 -8.42 -16.45
N PRO A 26 7.70 -9.05 -17.09
CA PRO A 26 8.73 -8.29 -17.81
C PRO A 26 8.09 -7.35 -18.85
N GLY A 27 8.45 -6.08 -18.81
CA GLY A 27 7.91 -5.08 -19.75
C GLY A 27 6.72 -4.29 -19.22
N ASP A 28 6.11 -4.64 -18.09
CA ASP A 28 5.07 -3.82 -17.44
C ASP A 28 5.59 -2.39 -17.19
N LYS A 29 4.68 -1.44 -17.28
CA LYS A 29 4.91 -0.04 -16.94
C LYS A 29 4.43 0.23 -15.54
N VAL A 30 5.27 0.84 -14.72
CA VAL A 30 4.98 1.13 -13.32
C VAL A 30 4.82 2.64 -13.12
N ALA A 31 3.70 3.04 -12.48
CA ALA A 31 3.53 4.37 -11.93
C ALA A 31 3.73 4.33 -10.42
N VAL A 32 4.74 5.03 -9.90
CA VAL A 32 5.01 5.15 -8.47
C VAL A 32 4.37 6.43 -7.93
N LEU A 33 3.38 6.30 -7.07
CA LEU A 33 2.71 7.42 -6.41
C LEU A 33 3.33 7.68 -5.02
N ALA A 34 4.49 8.34 -4.98
CA ALA A 34 5.27 8.57 -3.76
C ALA A 34 4.71 9.77 -2.96
N PHE A 35 3.48 9.66 -2.44
CA PHE A 35 2.75 10.72 -1.74
C PHE A 35 2.63 10.50 -0.22
N SER A 36 3.18 9.42 0.31
CA SER A 36 3.05 9.01 1.72
C SER A 36 4.12 9.58 2.67
N TYR A 37 4.98 10.48 2.20
CA TYR A 37 6.06 11.05 3.02
C TYR A 37 5.54 11.97 4.13
N ARG A 38 6.32 12.09 5.23
CA ARG A 38 6.04 13.01 6.35
C ARG A 38 6.37 14.45 5.96
N ASP A 39 5.51 15.39 6.31
CA ASP A 39 5.73 16.84 6.03
C ASP A 39 7.01 17.38 6.70
N ARG A 40 7.41 16.81 7.84
CA ARG A 40 8.67 17.20 8.50
C ARG A 40 9.92 16.79 7.71
N ASP A 41 9.82 15.77 6.85
CA ASP A 41 10.95 15.21 6.09
C ASP A 41 11.01 15.76 4.67
N VAL A 42 9.86 16.19 4.12
CA VAL A 42 9.76 16.66 2.73
C VAL A 42 8.84 17.88 2.65
N ASN A 43 9.46 19.05 2.45
CA ASN A 43 8.77 20.34 2.34
C ASN A 43 8.94 20.99 0.94
N CYS A 44 9.88 20.50 0.15
CA CYS A 44 10.21 21.07 -1.15
C CYS A 44 10.73 20.00 -2.13
N LEU A 45 10.92 20.41 -3.37
CA LEU A 45 11.47 19.56 -4.41
C LEU A 45 12.86 18.98 -4.06
N ALA A 46 13.69 19.74 -3.36
CA ALA A 46 15.03 19.27 -2.98
C ALA A 46 14.94 18.09 -1.98
N ASP A 47 14.05 18.19 -0.99
CA ASP A 47 13.82 17.13 -0.02
C ASP A 47 13.21 15.89 -0.69
N TRP A 48 12.21 16.09 -1.59
CA TRP A 48 11.63 15.01 -2.37
C TRP A 48 12.69 14.28 -3.19
N ASN A 49 13.58 15.02 -3.85
CA ASN A 49 14.69 14.47 -4.61
C ASN A 49 15.70 13.71 -3.73
N ALA A 50 15.93 14.16 -2.49
CA ALA A 50 16.81 13.45 -1.55
C ALA A 50 16.27 12.05 -1.21
N LEU A 51 14.95 11.85 -1.23
CA LEU A 51 14.32 10.55 -0.98
C LEU A 51 14.18 9.70 -2.25
N TYR A 52 13.74 10.29 -3.37
CA TYR A 52 13.19 9.53 -4.50
C TYR A 52 13.90 9.75 -5.83
N ARG A 53 14.91 10.64 -5.91
CA ARG A 53 15.62 10.92 -7.17
C ARG A 53 16.29 9.65 -7.70
N LYS A 54 16.16 9.44 -9.01
CA LYS A 54 16.80 8.33 -9.73
C LYS A 54 18.28 8.19 -9.34
N ARG A 55 18.66 6.97 -8.93
CA ARG A 55 20.00 6.51 -8.50
C ARG A 55 20.51 7.06 -7.16
N ASN A 56 20.12 8.25 -6.74
CA ASN A 56 20.72 8.93 -5.57
C ASN A 56 19.73 9.15 -4.42
N GLY A 57 18.43 8.90 -4.62
CA GLY A 57 17.42 9.01 -3.57
C GLY A 57 17.56 7.90 -2.55
N LEU A 58 17.39 8.23 -1.28
CA LEU A 58 17.54 7.31 -0.16
C LEU A 58 16.69 6.03 -0.33
N TYR A 59 15.46 6.16 -0.80
CA TYR A 59 14.52 5.04 -0.97
C TYR A 59 14.46 4.50 -2.39
N TYR A 60 15.12 5.17 -3.35
CA TYR A 60 15.00 4.84 -4.77
C TYR A 60 15.34 3.37 -5.04
N GLN A 61 16.50 2.91 -4.59
CA GLN A 61 16.96 1.55 -4.87
C GLN A 61 16.04 0.49 -4.25
N ASN A 62 15.62 0.68 -3.01
CA ASN A 62 14.74 -0.27 -2.32
C ASN A 62 13.38 -0.43 -3.00
N MET A 63 12.87 0.63 -3.63
CA MET A 63 11.61 0.59 -4.36
C MET A 63 11.75 0.06 -5.79
N VAL A 64 12.91 0.26 -6.43
CA VAL A 64 13.14 -0.12 -7.83
C VAL A 64 13.68 -1.54 -7.98
N SER A 65 14.60 -1.96 -7.09
CA SER A 65 15.26 -3.27 -7.18
C SER A 65 14.30 -4.45 -7.30
N PRO A 66 13.18 -4.51 -6.55
CA PRO A 66 12.24 -5.60 -6.71
C PRO A 66 11.64 -5.69 -8.12
N PHE A 67 11.28 -4.56 -8.72
CA PHE A 67 10.76 -4.54 -10.10
C PHE A 67 11.78 -5.04 -11.12
N LEU A 68 13.07 -4.65 -10.96
CA LEU A 68 14.14 -5.13 -11.84
C LEU A 68 14.27 -6.65 -11.79
N ARG A 69 14.07 -7.27 -10.63
CA ARG A 69 14.09 -8.73 -10.49
C ARG A 69 12.97 -9.43 -11.26
N TYR A 70 11.81 -8.77 -11.43
CA TYR A 70 10.73 -9.25 -12.31
C TYR A 70 10.99 -8.98 -13.80
N GLY A 71 12.13 -8.40 -14.15
CA GLY A 71 12.50 -8.07 -15.53
C GLY A 71 11.87 -6.78 -16.07
N ILE A 72 11.32 -5.95 -15.20
CA ILE A 72 10.80 -4.62 -15.59
C ILE A 72 11.99 -3.65 -15.76
N PRO A 73 12.18 -3.05 -16.94
CA PRO A 73 13.28 -2.11 -17.16
C PRO A 73 13.11 -0.85 -16.29
N GLU A 74 14.23 -0.29 -15.83
CA GLU A 74 14.21 0.90 -14.97
C GLU A 74 13.51 2.10 -15.62
N ASP A 75 13.58 2.24 -16.94
CA ASP A 75 12.92 3.30 -17.70
C ASP A 75 11.42 3.12 -17.86
N HIS A 76 10.89 1.94 -17.55
CA HIS A 76 9.46 1.68 -17.43
C HIS A 76 8.86 2.14 -16.09
N ILE A 77 9.70 2.43 -15.08
CA ILE A 77 9.27 2.87 -13.77
C ILE A 77 9.21 4.40 -13.74
N LYS A 78 7.99 4.95 -13.71
CA LYS A 78 7.75 6.39 -13.71
C LYS A 78 7.27 6.85 -12.35
N TRP A 79 7.92 7.88 -11.83
CA TRP A 79 7.59 8.50 -10.55
C TRP A 79 6.66 9.67 -10.77
N ILE A 80 5.60 9.75 -9.99
CA ILE A 80 4.73 10.93 -9.92
C ILE A 80 5.31 11.85 -8.85
N ASN A 81 5.84 12.98 -9.29
CA ASN A 81 6.49 13.95 -8.42
C ASN A 81 5.48 15.01 -7.97
N TYR A 82 5.22 15.06 -6.68
CA TYR A 82 4.27 15.99 -6.07
C TYR A 82 4.57 17.46 -6.38
N TYR A 83 5.85 17.84 -6.48
CA TYR A 83 6.29 19.23 -6.65
C TYR A 83 6.41 19.70 -8.11
N THR A 84 6.54 18.80 -9.06
CA THR A 84 6.81 19.16 -10.46
C THR A 84 5.75 18.69 -11.44
N ASP A 85 5.02 17.64 -11.11
CA ASP A 85 4.01 17.11 -12.02
C ASP A 85 2.67 17.85 -11.85
N SER A 86 2.00 18.11 -12.95
CA SER A 86 0.63 18.59 -12.93
C SER A 86 -0.34 17.43 -12.61
N LYS A 87 -1.53 17.79 -12.13
CA LYS A 87 -2.64 16.83 -11.90
C LYS A 87 -2.96 16.00 -13.14
N SER A 88 -2.94 16.64 -14.31
CA SER A 88 -3.18 15.96 -15.59
C SER A 88 -2.07 14.99 -15.94
N LYS A 89 -0.80 15.36 -15.69
CA LYS A 89 0.35 14.49 -15.91
C LYS A 89 0.34 13.28 -14.99
N ALA A 90 0.05 13.48 -13.72
CA ALA A 90 -0.09 12.40 -12.75
C ALA A 90 -1.18 11.39 -13.18
N ALA A 91 -2.35 11.90 -13.56
CA ALA A 91 -3.44 11.06 -14.05
C ALA A 91 -3.09 10.32 -15.36
N GLU A 92 -2.34 10.95 -16.28
CA GLU A 92 -1.84 10.31 -17.51
C GLU A 92 -0.89 9.16 -17.19
N LEU A 93 0.07 9.36 -16.29
CA LEU A 93 1.02 8.33 -15.87
C LEU A 93 0.31 7.12 -15.25
N ILE A 94 -0.69 7.35 -14.39
CA ILE A 94 -1.49 6.28 -13.79
C ILE A 94 -2.25 5.50 -14.88
N ARG A 95 -2.95 6.20 -15.78
CA ARG A 95 -3.72 5.53 -16.86
C ARG A 95 -2.85 4.77 -17.85
N GLY A 96 -1.60 5.18 -18.03
CA GLY A 96 -0.65 4.54 -18.94
C GLY A 96 0.17 3.40 -18.33
N ALA A 97 -0.03 3.10 -17.05
CA ALA A 97 0.68 2.07 -16.32
C ALA A 97 -0.08 0.74 -16.30
N ASP A 98 0.64 -0.36 -16.18
CA ASP A 98 0.12 -1.70 -15.94
C ASP A 98 0.11 -1.97 -14.42
N ILE A 99 1.06 -1.38 -13.70
CA ILE A 99 1.20 -1.47 -12.23
C ILE A 99 1.17 -0.07 -11.62
N LEU A 100 0.31 0.12 -10.63
CA LEU A 100 0.32 1.28 -9.74
C LEU A 100 1.00 0.88 -8.43
N TYR A 101 2.14 1.49 -8.10
CA TYR A 101 2.84 1.25 -6.85
C TYR A 101 2.58 2.38 -5.85
N LEU A 102 2.04 2.00 -4.70
CA LEU A 102 1.70 2.85 -3.57
C LEU A 102 2.67 2.56 -2.42
N PRO A 103 3.71 3.39 -2.19
CA PRO A 103 4.72 3.12 -1.18
C PRO A 103 4.23 3.34 0.26
N GLY A 104 5.03 2.88 1.23
CA GLY A 104 4.79 3.08 2.65
C GLY A 104 5.07 4.50 3.13
N GLY A 105 4.64 4.81 4.35
CA GLY A 105 4.75 6.10 5.03
C GLY A 105 3.46 6.44 5.78
N LEU A 106 2.95 7.67 5.66
CA LEU A 106 1.73 8.12 6.31
C LEU A 106 0.51 7.98 5.38
N PRO A 107 -0.45 7.08 5.70
CA PRO A 107 -1.59 6.83 4.82
C PRO A 107 -2.57 8.01 4.74
N ASP A 108 -2.81 8.74 5.80
CA ASP A 108 -3.64 9.95 5.84
C ASP A 108 -3.07 11.05 4.94
N ARG A 109 -1.75 11.30 5.03
CA ARG A 109 -1.06 12.27 4.17
C ARG A 109 -1.09 11.86 2.70
N MET A 110 -1.00 10.57 2.43
CA MET A 110 -1.12 10.05 1.07
C MET A 110 -2.52 10.32 0.52
N MET A 111 -3.57 10.10 1.31
CA MET A 111 -4.96 10.38 0.91
C MET A 111 -5.21 11.86 0.69
N GLU A 112 -4.71 12.75 1.56
CA GLU A 112 -4.81 14.20 1.39
C GLU A 112 -4.21 14.66 0.04
N ARG A 113 -2.99 14.21 -0.29
CA ARG A 113 -2.31 14.55 -1.55
C ARG A 113 -2.97 13.94 -2.78
N ILE A 114 -3.56 12.75 -2.65
CA ILE A 114 -4.41 12.16 -3.69
C ILE A 114 -5.61 13.08 -3.98
N ASP A 115 -6.23 13.65 -2.94
CA ASP A 115 -7.34 14.58 -3.07
C ASP A 115 -6.91 15.92 -3.68
N GLU A 116 -5.80 16.49 -3.22
CA GLU A 116 -5.22 17.71 -3.78
C GLU A 116 -4.94 17.58 -5.28
N PHE A 117 -4.49 16.39 -5.71
CA PHE A 117 -4.24 16.08 -7.13
C PHE A 117 -5.51 15.66 -7.90
N ASN A 118 -6.68 15.53 -7.24
CA ASN A 118 -7.92 15.04 -7.82
C ASN A 118 -7.77 13.64 -8.47
N LEU A 119 -6.99 12.75 -7.85
CA LEU A 119 -6.67 11.44 -8.44
C LEU A 119 -7.63 10.32 -8.04
N ARG A 120 -8.54 10.50 -7.07
CA ARG A 120 -9.44 9.42 -6.60
C ARG A 120 -10.15 8.70 -7.75
N SER A 121 -10.77 9.46 -8.66
CA SER A 121 -11.47 8.86 -9.80
C SER A 121 -10.55 8.06 -10.72
N THR A 122 -9.35 8.59 -11.00
CA THR A 122 -8.35 7.90 -11.83
C THR A 122 -7.88 6.60 -11.17
N LEU A 123 -7.63 6.62 -9.86
CA LEU A 123 -7.21 5.45 -9.10
C LEU A 123 -8.29 4.38 -9.04
N LEU A 124 -9.56 4.77 -8.82
CA LEU A 124 -10.69 3.83 -8.77
C LEU A 124 -11.05 3.23 -10.15
N GLN A 125 -10.70 3.92 -11.23
CA GLN A 125 -10.90 3.43 -12.60
C GLN A 125 -9.72 2.60 -13.12
N PHE A 126 -8.62 2.53 -12.38
CA PHE A 126 -7.45 1.75 -12.76
C PHE A 126 -7.78 0.26 -12.82
N GLN A 127 -7.33 -0.43 -13.87
CA GLN A 127 -7.68 -1.84 -14.12
C GLN A 127 -6.49 -2.81 -14.02
N GLY A 128 -5.28 -2.29 -13.80
CA GLY A 128 -4.06 -3.09 -13.69
C GLY A 128 -3.85 -3.68 -12.28
N VAL A 129 -2.60 -3.84 -11.91
CA VAL A 129 -2.18 -4.31 -10.59
C VAL A 129 -1.93 -3.11 -9.66
N VAL A 130 -2.63 -3.04 -8.54
CA VAL A 130 -2.37 -2.07 -7.48
C VAL A 130 -1.51 -2.75 -6.42
N LEU A 131 -0.25 -2.37 -6.37
CA LEU A 131 0.74 -2.90 -5.44
C LEU A 131 0.98 -1.87 -4.34
N GLY A 132 0.63 -2.17 -3.10
CA GLY A 132 0.77 -1.24 -1.97
C GLY A 132 1.56 -1.82 -0.81
N TYR A 133 2.55 -1.06 -0.33
CA TYR A 133 3.34 -1.39 0.85
C TYR A 133 2.91 -0.56 2.05
N SER A 134 2.63 -1.20 3.20
CA SER A 134 2.31 -0.52 4.47
C SER A 134 1.16 0.50 4.28
N ALA A 135 1.42 1.80 4.37
CA ALA A 135 0.44 2.86 4.09
C ALA A 135 -0.26 2.68 2.73
N GLY A 136 0.48 2.31 1.69
CA GLY A 136 -0.07 2.02 0.36
C GLY A 136 -0.96 0.78 0.32
N ALA A 137 -0.79 -0.18 1.23
CA ALA A 137 -1.71 -1.28 1.40
C ALA A 137 -3.00 -0.81 2.10
N LEU A 138 -2.86 -0.04 3.18
CA LEU A 138 -3.98 0.46 3.98
C LEU A 138 -4.95 1.33 3.18
N ILE A 139 -4.45 2.25 2.37
CA ILE A 139 -5.31 3.18 1.61
C ILE A 139 -6.13 2.50 0.50
N GLN A 140 -5.84 1.25 0.15
CA GLN A 140 -6.68 0.49 -0.79
C GLN A 140 -8.02 0.07 -0.16
N LEU A 141 -8.12 0.04 1.16
CA LEU A 141 -9.37 -0.25 1.87
C LEU A 141 -10.29 0.98 1.88
N GLU A 142 -11.60 0.75 1.86
CA GLU A 142 -12.60 1.81 2.02
C GLU A 142 -12.45 2.55 3.36
N GLU A 143 -12.17 1.79 4.41
CA GLU A 143 -11.84 2.28 5.74
C GLU A 143 -10.71 1.41 6.30
N TYR A 144 -9.73 2.04 6.92
CA TYR A 144 -8.66 1.36 7.63
C TYR A 144 -8.50 1.91 9.04
N HIS A 145 -7.91 1.13 9.93
CA HIS A 145 -7.53 1.59 11.26
C HIS A 145 -6.02 1.76 11.34
N LEU A 146 -5.61 2.54 12.33
CA LEU A 146 -4.22 2.65 12.74
C LEU A 146 -4.13 2.29 14.21
N SER A 147 -3.28 1.31 14.50
CA SER A 147 -2.86 0.97 15.86
C SER A 147 -1.95 2.06 16.41
N PRO A 148 -1.99 2.33 17.75
CA PRO A 148 -1.12 3.33 18.33
C PRO A 148 0.35 3.06 18.07
N ASP A 149 1.06 4.09 17.55
CA ASP A 149 2.50 4.08 17.30
C ASP A 149 3.12 5.48 17.50
N GLN A 150 4.36 5.68 17.02
CA GLN A 150 5.07 6.96 17.14
C GLN A 150 4.47 8.09 16.29
N ASP A 151 3.88 7.76 15.14
CA ASP A 151 3.25 8.72 14.23
C ASP A 151 1.77 8.96 14.60
N TYR A 152 1.11 7.97 15.18
CA TYR A 152 -0.30 7.97 15.59
C TYR A 152 -0.43 7.47 17.03
N PRO A 153 -0.37 8.39 18.03
CA PRO A 153 -0.35 8.00 19.44
C PRO A 153 -1.67 7.39 19.94
N GLU A 154 -2.76 7.53 19.18
CA GLU A 154 -4.07 7.01 19.51
C GLU A 154 -4.63 6.16 18.38
N PHE A 155 -5.42 5.15 18.74
CA PHE A 155 -6.19 4.36 17.77
C PHE A 155 -7.17 5.25 16.99
N CYS A 156 -7.16 5.16 15.66
CA CYS A 156 -8.10 5.88 14.81
C CYS A 156 -8.55 5.06 13.59
N TYR A 157 -9.71 5.47 13.04
CA TYR A 157 -10.18 5.03 11.73
C TYR A 157 -10.04 6.16 10.72
N PHE A 158 -9.62 5.81 9.51
CA PHE A 158 -9.53 6.72 8.38
C PHE A 158 -10.25 6.16 7.14
N LYS A 159 -10.64 7.05 6.25
CA LYS A 159 -11.20 6.67 4.94
C LYS A 159 -10.08 6.57 3.90
N GLY A 160 -10.03 5.45 3.20
CA GLY A 160 -9.13 5.26 2.06
C GLY A 160 -9.86 5.30 0.73
N LEU A 161 -9.36 4.49 -0.21
CA LEU A 161 -9.96 4.27 -1.51
C LEU A 161 -10.88 3.04 -1.41
N PRO A 162 -12.15 3.10 -1.87
CA PRO A 162 -13.07 1.96 -1.74
C PRO A 162 -12.79 0.85 -2.77
N MET A 163 -11.51 0.43 -2.90
CA MET A 163 -11.11 -0.69 -3.73
C MET A 163 -11.42 -2.03 -3.05
N LEU A 164 -11.22 -2.09 -1.73
CA LEU A 164 -11.42 -3.26 -0.89
C LEU A 164 -12.31 -2.88 0.32
N LYS A 165 -13.29 -3.74 0.68
CA LYS A 165 -14.34 -3.36 1.64
C LYS A 165 -14.64 -4.39 2.74
N ASP A 166 -14.27 -5.65 2.53
CA ASP A 166 -14.84 -6.75 3.32
C ASP A 166 -14.02 -7.14 4.54
N PHE A 167 -12.86 -6.53 4.72
CA PHE A 167 -11.93 -6.82 5.80
C PHE A 167 -11.16 -5.57 6.24
N TYR A 168 -10.41 -5.70 7.32
CA TYR A 168 -9.42 -4.75 7.81
C TYR A 168 -8.02 -5.36 7.74
N LEU A 169 -7.02 -4.49 7.75
CA LEU A 169 -5.62 -4.87 7.67
C LEU A 169 -4.84 -4.26 8.84
N GLU A 170 -4.12 -5.09 9.56
CA GLU A 170 -3.06 -4.68 10.47
C GLU A 170 -1.72 -4.91 9.78
N VAL A 171 -0.95 -3.85 9.56
CA VAL A 171 0.38 -3.92 8.97
C VAL A 171 1.44 -3.92 10.07
N HIS A 172 2.64 -4.42 9.76
CA HIS A 172 3.76 -4.50 10.70
C HIS A 172 3.40 -5.18 12.01
N TYR A 173 2.64 -6.27 11.90
CA TYR A 173 2.15 -6.98 13.07
C TYR A 173 3.28 -7.74 13.78
N GLU A 174 3.50 -7.38 15.04
CA GLU A 174 4.49 -7.97 15.94
C GLU A 174 3.83 -8.65 17.15
N GLY A 175 2.50 -8.59 17.24
CA GLY A 175 1.74 -9.16 18.36
C GLY A 175 1.79 -8.33 19.64
N SER A 176 2.09 -7.02 19.54
CA SER A 176 2.07 -6.12 20.69
C SER A 176 0.66 -5.97 21.29
N ASP A 177 0.59 -5.62 22.59
CA ASP A 177 -0.69 -5.40 23.26
C ASP A 177 -1.51 -4.32 22.55
N ALA A 178 -0.88 -3.22 22.13
CA ALA A 178 -1.56 -2.14 21.42
C ALA A 178 -2.19 -2.60 20.09
N GLN A 179 -1.48 -3.42 19.31
CA GLN A 179 -2.02 -4.00 18.07
C GLN A 179 -3.15 -4.99 18.35
N ASN A 180 -2.98 -5.85 19.35
CA ASN A 180 -4.00 -6.82 19.74
C ASN A 180 -5.28 -6.13 20.23
N GLU A 181 -5.18 -5.07 21.05
CA GLU A 181 -6.31 -4.26 21.48
C GLU A 181 -6.99 -3.55 20.29
N ALA A 182 -6.21 -3.00 19.37
CA ALA A 182 -6.73 -2.39 18.15
C ALA A 182 -7.51 -3.39 17.30
N ILE A 183 -6.96 -4.59 17.07
CA ILE A 183 -7.64 -5.68 16.35
C ILE A 183 -8.96 -6.05 17.05
N GLN A 184 -8.94 -6.26 18.37
CA GLN A 184 -10.17 -6.59 19.12
C GLN A 184 -11.22 -5.49 19.02
N ARG A 185 -10.79 -4.23 19.02
CA ARG A 185 -11.69 -3.10 18.82
C ARG A 185 -12.34 -3.12 17.43
N VAL A 186 -11.57 -3.38 16.37
CA VAL A 186 -12.11 -3.52 15.00
C VAL A 186 -13.10 -4.67 14.92
N LEU A 187 -12.77 -5.84 15.45
CA LEU A 187 -13.67 -7.01 15.47
C LEU A 187 -15.00 -6.69 16.14
N LYS A 188 -14.96 -5.96 17.26
CA LYS A 188 -16.16 -5.57 18.02
C LYS A 188 -16.97 -4.49 17.31
N GLU A 189 -16.33 -3.43 16.82
CA GLU A 189 -17.00 -2.24 16.29
C GLU A 189 -17.44 -2.40 14.83
N ARG A 190 -16.68 -3.14 14.03
CA ARG A 190 -16.91 -3.30 12.60
C ARG A 190 -17.41 -4.67 12.18
N ARG A 191 -17.26 -5.68 13.05
CA ARG A 191 -17.68 -7.07 12.81
C ARG A 191 -17.12 -7.63 11.48
N LYS A 192 -15.90 -7.24 11.15
CA LYS A 192 -15.17 -7.69 9.94
C LYS A 192 -13.89 -8.41 10.32
N THR A 193 -13.46 -9.34 9.47
CA THR A 193 -12.16 -10.01 9.59
C THR A 193 -11.03 -8.99 9.57
N VAL A 194 -10.00 -9.21 10.39
CA VAL A 194 -8.75 -8.48 10.35
C VAL A 194 -7.64 -9.44 9.90
N TYR A 195 -6.96 -9.09 8.82
CA TYR A 195 -5.73 -9.77 8.42
C TYR A 195 -4.55 -9.00 9.02
N ALA A 196 -3.76 -9.67 9.86
CA ALA A 196 -2.56 -9.07 10.45
C ALA A 196 -1.32 -9.64 9.76
N MET A 197 -0.65 -8.80 8.99
CA MET A 197 0.55 -9.14 8.23
C MET A 197 1.79 -8.98 9.11
N VAL A 198 2.49 -10.09 9.35
CA VAL A 198 3.73 -10.09 10.14
C VAL A 198 4.84 -9.38 9.38
N THR A 199 5.52 -8.47 10.09
CA THR A 199 6.58 -7.62 9.55
C THR A 199 7.56 -8.36 8.66
N ASP A 200 7.77 -7.85 7.45
CA ASP A 200 8.68 -8.34 6.41
C ASP A 200 8.45 -9.78 5.92
N ARG A 201 7.34 -10.43 6.32
CA ARG A 201 7.09 -11.84 6.00
C ARG A 201 5.72 -12.15 5.43
N ALA A 202 4.96 -11.12 5.08
CA ALA A 202 3.56 -11.30 4.67
C ALA A 202 3.18 -10.48 3.44
N SER A 203 2.24 -11.02 2.67
CA SER A 203 1.52 -10.32 1.60
C SER A 203 0.14 -10.93 1.42
N ILE A 204 -0.79 -10.14 0.87
CA ILE A 204 -2.13 -10.61 0.53
C ILE A 204 -2.40 -10.22 -0.92
N VAL A 205 -2.83 -11.18 -1.72
CA VAL A 205 -3.27 -10.95 -3.10
C VAL A 205 -4.78 -11.10 -3.19
N ILE A 206 -5.44 -10.07 -3.71
CA ILE A 206 -6.88 -10.07 -3.96
C ILE A 206 -7.11 -9.99 -5.47
N ASP A 207 -7.71 -11.04 -6.03
CA ASP A 207 -8.07 -11.16 -7.44
C ASP A 207 -9.58 -11.42 -7.54
N GLY A 208 -10.33 -10.38 -7.82
CA GLY A 208 -11.78 -10.40 -7.73
C GLY A 208 -12.25 -10.76 -6.32
N SER A 209 -12.95 -11.90 -6.17
CA SER A 209 -13.40 -12.40 -4.86
C SER A 209 -12.39 -13.34 -4.17
N LYS A 210 -11.26 -13.64 -4.81
CA LYS A 210 -10.28 -14.57 -4.28
C LYS A 210 -9.26 -13.83 -3.42
N VAL A 211 -9.12 -14.23 -2.17
CA VAL A 211 -8.09 -13.73 -1.24
C VAL A 211 -7.06 -14.84 -1.05
N ARG A 212 -5.80 -14.52 -1.31
CA ARG A 212 -4.66 -15.43 -1.11
C ARG A 212 -3.71 -14.81 -0.10
N LEU A 213 -3.49 -15.50 1.00
CA LEU A 213 -2.53 -15.13 2.02
C LEU A 213 -1.17 -15.75 1.68
N LEU A 214 -0.13 -14.95 1.64
CA LEU A 214 1.24 -15.35 1.32
C LEU A 214 2.15 -15.03 2.51
N GLY A 215 2.90 -16.04 2.97
CA GLY A 215 3.75 -15.91 4.16
C GLY A 215 2.95 -15.87 5.47
N ASP A 216 3.45 -15.11 6.43
CA ASP A 216 2.95 -15.11 7.81
C ASP A 216 1.81 -14.09 7.98
N VAL A 217 0.58 -14.51 7.73
CA VAL A 217 -0.64 -13.70 7.93
C VAL A 217 -1.50 -14.32 9.01
N ASN A 218 -1.73 -13.59 10.11
CA ASN A 218 -2.69 -14.01 11.13
C ASN A 218 -4.10 -13.54 10.77
N VAL A 219 -5.09 -14.39 10.98
CA VAL A 219 -6.49 -14.10 10.63
C VAL A 219 -7.33 -14.03 11.90
N PHE A 220 -7.89 -12.85 12.17
CA PHE A 220 -8.79 -12.61 13.30
C PHE A 220 -10.21 -12.42 12.76
N THR A 221 -11.14 -13.24 13.27
CA THR A 221 -12.55 -13.20 12.85
C THR A 221 -13.46 -12.75 14.00
N PRO A 222 -14.55 -12.02 13.71
CA PRO A 222 -15.54 -11.70 14.73
C PRO A 222 -16.12 -13.00 15.33
N GLN A 223 -16.28 -13.03 16.66
CA GLN A 223 -17.03 -14.12 17.29
C GLN A 223 -18.49 -14.01 16.87
N LEU A 224 -19.07 -15.10 16.39
CA LEU A 224 -20.51 -15.21 16.19
C LEU A 224 -21.16 -15.21 17.59
N GLU A 225 -21.92 -14.17 17.91
CA GLU A 225 -22.82 -14.23 19.08
C GLU A 225 -23.80 -15.38 18.83
N THR A 226 -23.73 -16.40 19.66
CA THR A 226 -24.80 -17.40 19.73
C THR A 226 -26.05 -16.66 20.22
N ILE A 227 -27.01 -16.48 19.33
CA ILE A 227 -28.33 -15.99 19.71
C ILE A 227 -28.96 -17.14 20.51
N GLU A 228 -29.03 -17.00 21.86
CA GLU A 228 -29.82 -17.84 22.72
C GLU A 228 -31.31 -17.52 22.56
#